data_0e3fa4ae1d006855012ba69584a9d627
#
_entry.id   0e3fa4ae1d006855012ba69584a9d627
#
_cell.length_a   1.000
_cell.length_b   1.000
_cell.length_c   1.000
_cell.angle_alpha   90.00
_cell.angle_beta   90.00
_cell.angle_gamma   90.00
#
_symmetry.space_group_name_H-M   'P 1'
#
loop_
_entity.id
_entity.type
_entity.pdbx_description
1 polymer ?
#
loop_
_entity_poly.entity_id
_entity_poly.type
_entity_poly.pdbx_seq_one_letter_code
_entity_poly.pdbx_strand_id
1 'polypeptide(L)'
;MTKDDNAALRQHLQYLLRGGGAHLDFDTAIGGIPFKLCGRKPAGLPQTAWRLLEHMRIAQRDILDFCIDPKYVPKEFPSGYWPSKDVPANVTAWKKSIKFFRADLDEMQRLVANRSTDLFAPIPHGDGQTILREALLVADHNSYHLGQLVTLRRLLDAWTSS
;
A
#
# COMPACT_ATOMS: atom_id res chain seq x y z
N MET A 1 13.66 22.32 -13.31
CA MET A 1 13.48 22.23 -11.85
C MET A 1 14.83 22.43 -11.17
N THR A 2 14.94 23.26 -10.16
CA THR A 2 16.19 23.46 -9.42
C THR A 2 16.54 22.23 -8.58
N LYS A 3 17.79 22.14 -8.09
CA LYS A 3 18.23 21.06 -7.21
C LYS A 3 17.44 21.04 -5.88
N ASP A 4 17.04 22.22 -5.41
CA ASP A 4 16.28 22.39 -4.18
C ASP A 4 14.80 21.97 -4.35
N ASP A 5 14.19 22.29 -5.50
CA ASP A 5 12.81 21.86 -5.82
C ASP A 5 12.68 20.32 -5.84
N ASN A 6 13.69 19.65 -6.38
CA ASN A 6 13.70 18.17 -6.41
C ASN A 6 13.86 17.56 -5.01
N ALA A 7 14.62 18.19 -4.12
CA ALA A 7 14.77 17.74 -2.75
C ALA A 7 13.46 17.88 -1.95
N ALA A 8 12.78 19.02 -2.08
CA ALA A 8 11.48 19.26 -1.45
C ALA A 8 10.41 18.27 -1.95
N LEU A 9 10.36 18.04 -3.28
CA LEU A 9 9.42 17.06 -3.86
C LEU A 9 9.62 15.65 -3.29
N ARG A 10 10.88 15.17 -3.21
CA ARG A 10 11.18 13.84 -2.63
C ARG A 10 10.76 13.76 -1.17
N GLN A 11 10.97 14.82 -0.40
CA GLN A 11 10.55 14.92 0.99
C GLN A 11 9.03 14.81 1.14
N HIS A 12 8.28 15.52 0.29
CA HIS A 12 6.81 15.45 0.30
C HIS A 12 6.27 14.10 -0.15
N LEU A 13 6.88 13.47 -1.17
CA LEU A 13 6.52 12.11 -1.57
C LEU A 13 6.74 11.09 -0.46
N GLN A 14 7.88 11.15 0.23
CA GLN A 14 8.15 10.27 1.37
C GLN A 14 7.15 10.50 2.52
N TYR A 15 6.77 11.76 2.75
CA TYR A 15 5.75 12.10 3.75
C TYR A 15 4.38 11.46 3.39
N LEU A 16 3.95 11.57 2.14
CA LEU A 16 2.70 10.96 1.66
C LEU A 16 2.74 9.43 1.74
N LEU A 17 3.83 8.80 1.30
CA LEU A 17 4.01 7.34 1.33
C LEU A 17 3.95 6.79 2.76
N ARG A 18 4.53 7.47 3.74
CA ARG A 18 4.47 7.05 5.14
C ARG A 18 3.06 7.13 5.73
N GLY A 19 2.23 8.05 5.24
CA GLY A 19 0.96 8.37 5.86
C GLY A 19 1.12 9.05 7.23
N GLY A 20 0.05 9.09 8.02
CA GLY A 20 0.08 9.64 9.38
C GLY A 20 -0.03 11.16 9.46
N GLY A 21 -0.14 11.87 8.33
CA GLY A 21 -0.36 13.31 8.29
C GLY A 21 -1.83 13.68 8.34
N ALA A 22 -2.50 13.60 7.20
CA ALA A 22 -3.93 13.93 7.07
C ALA A 22 -4.84 12.76 7.51
N HIS A 23 -4.32 11.54 7.56
CA HIS A 23 -5.02 10.33 7.97
C HIS A 23 -4.07 9.41 8.77
N LEU A 24 -4.61 8.36 9.36
CA LEU A 24 -3.83 7.37 10.11
C LEU A 24 -2.83 6.65 9.19
N ASP A 25 -1.67 6.32 9.73
CA ASP A 25 -0.70 5.47 9.04
C ASP A 25 -1.15 4.00 9.00
N PHE A 26 -0.42 3.21 8.23
CA PHE A 26 -0.70 1.77 8.08
C PHE A 26 -0.64 1.03 9.42
N ASP A 27 0.37 1.30 10.24
CA ASP A 27 0.58 0.57 11.48
C ASP A 27 -0.54 0.83 12.49
N THR A 28 -1.00 2.06 12.58
CA THR A 28 -2.16 2.42 13.40
C THR A 28 -3.45 1.80 12.86
N ALA A 29 -3.64 1.83 11.54
CA ALA A 29 -4.84 1.28 10.93
C ALA A 29 -4.95 -0.25 11.04
N ILE A 30 -3.84 -0.99 10.88
CA ILE A 30 -3.81 -2.47 10.96
C ILE A 30 -3.62 -2.98 12.38
N GLY A 31 -3.02 -2.19 13.25
CA GLY A 31 -2.68 -2.57 14.63
C GLY A 31 -3.90 -2.93 15.47
N GLY A 32 -3.74 -3.90 16.36
CA GLY A 32 -4.80 -4.27 17.30
C GLY A 32 -5.99 -5.05 16.73
N ILE A 33 -6.01 -5.39 15.43
CA ILE A 33 -7.06 -6.27 14.87
C ILE A 33 -6.86 -7.68 15.41
N PRO A 34 -7.79 -8.23 16.23
CA PRO A 34 -7.69 -9.60 16.70
C PRO A 34 -7.74 -10.58 15.54
N PHE A 35 -6.90 -11.62 15.54
CA PHE A 35 -6.85 -12.60 14.45
C PHE A 35 -8.22 -13.19 14.11
N LYS A 36 -9.05 -13.46 15.11
CA LYS A 36 -10.43 -13.96 14.94
C LYS A 36 -11.34 -13.04 14.12
N LEU A 37 -10.97 -11.76 13.98
CA LEU A 37 -11.73 -10.77 13.21
C LEU A 37 -11.15 -10.49 11.82
N CYS A 38 -9.93 -10.98 11.51
CA CYS A 38 -9.27 -10.68 10.23
C CYS A 38 -10.09 -11.11 9.00
N GLY A 39 -10.85 -12.19 9.12
CA GLY A 39 -11.71 -12.73 8.06
C GLY A 39 -13.20 -12.41 8.26
N ARG A 40 -13.56 -11.61 9.27
CA ARG A 40 -14.96 -11.26 9.52
C ARG A 40 -15.39 -10.11 8.62
N LYS A 41 -16.53 -10.27 7.97
CA LYS A 41 -17.14 -9.26 7.12
C LYS A 41 -18.21 -8.52 7.93
N PRO A 42 -18.08 -7.22 8.18
CA PRO A 42 -19.13 -6.45 8.84
C PRO A 42 -20.33 -6.26 7.91
N ALA A 43 -21.50 -6.03 8.47
CA ALA A 43 -22.68 -5.69 7.69
C ALA A 43 -22.44 -4.40 6.88
N GLY A 44 -22.84 -4.42 5.61
CA GLY A 44 -22.72 -3.25 4.70
C GLY A 44 -21.35 -3.07 4.05
N LEU A 45 -20.33 -3.88 4.39
CA LEU A 45 -19.03 -3.83 3.69
C LEU A 45 -18.75 -5.15 2.95
N PRO A 46 -18.27 -5.08 1.69
CA PRO A 46 -18.00 -6.26 0.89
C PRO A 46 -16.70 -6.97 1.26
N GLN A 47 -15.79 -6.32 1.98
CA GLN A 47 -14.44 -6.80 2.24
C GLN A 47 -14.22 -7.20 3.70
N THR A 48 -13.22 -8.07 3.92
CA THR A 48 -12.66 -8.39 5.24
C THR A 48 -11.34 -7.63 5.44
N ALA A 49 -10.83 -7.55 6.67
CA ALA A 49 -9.52 -6.94 6.93
C ALA A 49 -8.40 -7.68 6.17
N TRP A 50 -8.50 -9.01 6.06
CA TRP A 50 -7.57 -9.82 5.26
C TRP A 50 -7.57 -9.45 3.79
N ARG A 51 -8.76 -9.32 3.19
CA ARG A 51 -8.86 -8.95 1.77
C ARG A 51 -8.29 -7.57 1.49
N LEU A 52 -8.57 -6.60 2.35
CA LEU A 52 -8.01 -5.24 2.20
C LEU A 52 -6.49 -5.23 2.35
N LEU A 53 -5.95 -5.93 3.37
CA LEU A 53 -4.50 -6.04 3.56
C LEU A 53 -3.81 -6.68 2.35
N GLU A 54 -4.31 -7.82 1.87
CA GLU A 54 -3.72 -8.52 0.73
C GLU A 54 -3.85 -7.72 -0.56
N HIS A 55 -4.98 -7.05 -0.78
CA HIS A 55 -5.16 -6.20 -1.93
C HIS A 55 -4.13 -5.05 -1.94
N MET A 56 -4.01 -4.32 -0.84
CA MET A 56 -3.00 -3.26 -0.72
C MET A 56 -1.58 -3.79 -0.94
N ARG A 57 -1.23 -4.93 -0.33
CA ARG A 57 0.09 -5.55 -0.48
C ARG A 57 0.37 -5.97 -1.93
N ILE A 58 -0.61 -6.62 -2.58
CA ILE A 58 -0.45 -7.10 -3.96
C ILE A 58 -0.33 -5.91 -4.92
N ALA A 59 -1.19 -4.91 -4.79
CA ALA A 59 -1.17 -3.73 -5.65
C ALA A 59 0.12 -2.91 -5.46
N GLN A 60 0.52 -2.68 -4.21
CA GLN A 60 1.76 -1.96 -3.90
C GLN A 60 3.01 -2.67 -4.45
N ARG A 61 3.09 -4.01 -4.29
CA ARG A 61 4.18 -4.81 -4.85
C ARG A 61 4.19 -4.75 -6.38
N ASP A 62 3.04 -4.85 -7.00
CA ASP A 62 2.89 -4.79 -8.46
C ASP A 62 3.37 -3.45 -9.02
N ILE A 63 2.97 -2.33 -8.38
CA ILE A 63 3.43 -0.99 -8.76
C ILE A 63 4.94 -0.86 -8.56
N LEU A 64 5.49 -1.40 -7.48
CA LEU A 64 6.93 -1.37 -7.24
C LEU A 64 7.70 -2.21 -8.26
N ASP A 65 7.23 -3.43 -8.57
CA ASP A 65 7.81 -4.29 -9.60
C ASP A 65 7.81 -3.59 -10.97
N PHE A 66 6.71 -2.92 -11.32
CA PHE A 66 6.64 -2.11 -12.53
C PHE A 66 7.71 -1.00 -12.55
N CYS A 67 8.02 -0.40 -11.39
CA CYS A 67 9.05 0.64 -11.31
C CYS A 67 10.48 0.11 -11.51
N ILE A 68 10.78 -1.11 -11.05
CA ILE A 68 12.17 -1.56 -10.87
C ILE A 68 12.55 -2.79 -11.70
N ASP A 69 11.57 -3.57 -12.17
CA ASP A 69 11.85 -4.81 -12.93
C ASP A 69 11.62 -4.59 -14.42
N PRO A 70 12.69 -4.57 -15.25
CA PRO A 70 12.55 -4.43 -16.71
C PRO A 70 11.86 -5.63 -17.38
N LYS A 71 11.65 -6.73 -16.64
CA LYS A 71 10.92 -7.93 -17.09
C LYS A 71 9.50 -7.99 -16.49
N TYR A 72 9.02 -6.87 -15.93
CA TYR A 72 7.69 -6.80 -15.34
C TYR A 72 6.62 -7.35 -16.29
N VAL A 73 5.73 -8.16 -15.74
CA VAL A 73 4.54 -8.68 -16.43
C VAL A 73 3.30 -8.27 -15.63
N PRO A 74 2.37 -7.54 -16.24
CA PRO A 74 1.18 -7.07 -15.55
C PRO A 74 0.31 -8.23 -15.08
N LYS A 75 -0.31 -8.07 -13.91
CA LYS A 75 -1.31 -9.00 -13.40
C LYS A 75 -2.63 -8.84 -14.14
N GLU A 76 -3.40 -9.91 -14.19
CA GLU A 76 -4.76 -9.87 -14.71
C GLU A 76 -5.65 -8.97 -13.83
N PHE A 77 -6.27 -7.96 -14.45
CA PHE A 77 -7.18 -7.06 -13.74
C PHE A 77 -8.64 -7.52 -13.88
N PRO A 78 -9.45 -7.49 -12.80
CA PRO A 78 -9.11 -7.17 -11.41
C PRO A 78 -8.68 -8.38 -10.58
N SER A 79 -8.79 -9.61 -11.10
CA SER A 79 -8.68 -10.89 -10.38
C SER A 79 -7.31 -11.07 -9.71
N GLY A 80 -6.23 -10.68 -10.37
CA GLY A 80 -4.85 -10.80 -9.88
C GLY A 80 -4.49 -9.89 -8.69
N TYR A 81 -5.37 -8.95 -8.34
CA TYR A 81 -5.14 -7.98 -7.26
C TYR A 81 -5.86 -8.31 -5.95
N TRP A 82 -6.66 -9.38 -5.91
CA TRP A 82 -7.41 -9.77 -4.74
C TRP A 82 -7.09 -11.19 -4.30
N PRO A 83 -7.02 -11.47 -2.98
CA PRO A 83 -6.84 -12.82 -2.50
C PRO A 83 -8.09 -13.66 -2.82
N SER A 84 -7.88 -14.94 -3.10
CA SER A 84 -8.98 -15.88 -3.39
C SER A 84 -9.83 -16.23 -2.17
N LYS A 85 -9.31 -15.99 -0.94
CA LYS A 85 -9.98 -16.31 0.32
C LYS A 85 -10.25 -15.05 1.13
N ASP A 86 -11.35 -15.08 1.89
CA ASP A 86 -11.75 -13.99 2.78
C ASP A 86 -10.99 -13.99 4.12
N VAL A 87 -10.24 -15.07 4.40
CA VAL A 87 -9.54 -15.29 5.67
C VAL A 87 -8.09 -15.68 5.43
N PRO A 88 -7.14 -15.26 6.30
CA PRO A 88 -5.77 -15.76 6.26
C PRO A 88 -5.73 -17.22 6.68
N ALA A 89 -4.79 -18.00 6.13
CA ALA A 89 -4.63 -19.42 6.45
C ALA A 89 -4.33 -19.67 7.94
N ASN A 90 -3.58 -18.76 8.56
CA ASN A 90 -3.20 -18.79 9.98
C ASN A 90 -2.62 -17.45 10.42
N VAL A 91 -2.30 -17.31 11.72
CA VAL A 91 -1.69 -16.10 12.30
C VAL A 91 -0.37 -15.74 11.63
N THR A 92 0.43 -16.73 11.23
CA THR A 92 1.71 -16.52 10.56
C THR A 92 1.51 -15.87 9.19
N ALA A 93 0.51 -16.31 8.42
CA ALA A 93 0.16 -15.71 7.13
C ALA A 93 -0.25 -14.23 7.28
N TRP A 94 -1.09 -13.93 8.29
CA TRP A 94 -1.47 -12.55 8.63
C TRP A 94 -0.26 -11.67 8.91
N LYS A 95 0.60 -12.10 9.84
CA LYS A 95 1.82 -11.36 10.21
C LYS A 95 2.79 -11.22 9.04
N LYS A 96 2.92 -12.24 8.21
CA LYS A 96 3.79 -12.24 7.02
C LYS A 96 3.33 -11.20 6.00
N SER A 97 2.02 -11.11 5.77
CA SER A 97 1.44 -10.12 4.86
C SER A 97 1.71 -8.68 5.33
N ILE A 98 1.52 -8.39 6.61
CA ILE A 98 1.86 -7.10 7.22
C ILE A 98 3.35 -6.78 7.02
N LYS A 99 4.23 -7.76 7.27
CA LYS A 99 5.68 -7.59 7.10
C LYS A 99 6.04 -7.26 5.64
N PHE A 100 5.44 -7.95 4.67
CA PHE A 100 5.71 -7.71 3.26
C PHE A 100 5.19 -6.34 2.82
N PHE A 101 3.99 -5.94 3.22
CA PHE A 101 3.48 -4.61 2.93
C PHE A 101 4.46 -3.51 3.39
N ARG A 102 4.97 -3.62 4.63
CA ARG A 102 5.95 -2.66 5.17
C ARG A 102 7.25 -2.67 4.36
N ALA A 103 7.78 -3.85 4.04
CA ALA A 103 9.02 -3.97 3.29
C ALA A 103 8.93 -3.36 1.88
N ASP A 104 7.82 -3.59 1.19
CA ASP A 104 7.57 -3.03 -0.14
C ASP A 104 7.38 -1.50 -0.08
N LEU A 105 6.71 -0.99 0.96
CA LEU A 105 6.57 0.45 1.18
C LEU A 105 7.92 1.13 1.46
N ASP A 106 8.75 0.50 2.29
CA ASP A 106 10.11 0.97 2.57
C ASP A 106 10.98 0.96 1.31
N GLU A 107 10.80 -0.03 0.43
CA GLU A 107 11.52 -0.11 -0.83
C GLU A 107 11.09 1.02 -1.78
N MET A 108 9.79 1.31 -1.90
CA MET A 108 9.28 2.47 -2.66
C MET A 108 9.82 3.78 -2.10
N GLN A 109 9.86 3.95 -0.78
CA GLN A 109 10.43 5.14 -0.15
C GLN A 109 11.93 5.29 -0.45
N ARG A 110 12.70 4.20 -0.42
CA ARG A 110 14.13 4.21 -0.80
C ARG A 110 14.31 4.59 -2.27
N LEU A 111 13.48 4.05 -3.17
CA LEU A 111 13.50 4.40 -4.59
C LEU A 111 13.29 5.90 -4.80
N VAL A 112 12.29 6.48 -4.14
CA VAL A 112 12.00 7.93 -4.18
C VAL A 112 13.11 8.76 -3.53
N ALA A 113 13.70 8.29 -2.43
CA ALA A 113 14.76 8.99 -1.72
C ALA A 113 16.08 9.05 -2.50
N ASN A 114 16.35 8.05 -3.32
CA ASN A 114 17.59 7.92 -4.06
C ASN A 114 17.74 9.06 -5.09
N ARG A 115 18.76 9.91 -4.90
CA ARG A 115 19.03 11.06 -5.77
C ARG A 115 19.42 10.68 -7.20
N SER A 116 19.85 9.44 -7.44
CA SER A 116 20.17 8.92 -8.77
C SER A 116 18.91 8.46 -9.53
N THR A 117 17.77 8.30 -8.86
CA THR A 117 16.49 7.98 -9.51
C THR A 117 15.94 9.25 -10.18
N ASP A 118 15.77 9.22 -11.50
CA ASP A 118 15.02 10.26 -12.19
C ASP A 118 13.52 10.02 -11.98
N LEU A 119 12.87 10.91 -11.21
CA LEU A 119 11.45 10.80 -10.91
C LEU A 119 10.55 11.11 -12.09
N PHE A 120 11.05 11.79 -13.12
CA PHE A 120 10.28 12.33 -14.24
C PHE A 120 10.51 11.58 -15.55
N ALA A 121 11.60 10.81 -15.65
CA ALA A 121 11.84 9.99 -16.82
C ALA A 121 10.75 8.91 -16.96
N PRO A 122 10.22 8.69 -18.17
CA PRO A 122 9.34 7.55 -18.43
C PRO A 122 10.03 6.23 -18.09
N ILE A 123 9.29 5.32 -17.46
CA ILE A 123 9.74 3.94 -17.22
C ILE A 123 9.87 3.25 -18.59
N PRO A 124 11.03 2.67 -18.93
CA PRO A 124 11.32 2.23 -20.31
C PRO A 124 10.36 1.21 -20.91
N HIS A 125 9.73 0.39 -20.08
CA HIS A 125 8.76 -0.64 -20.48
C HIS A 125 7.30 -0.24 -20.23
N GLY A 126 7.07 1.03 -19.87
CA GLY A 126 5.73 1.58 -19.67
C GLY A 126 5.28 2.44 -20.86
N ASP A 127 4.05 2.95 -20.78
CA ASP A 127 3.41 3.82 -21.76
C ASP A 127 3.48 5.30 -21.33
N GLY A 128 4.63 5.74 -20.80
CA GLY A 128 4.87 7.11 -20.35
C GLY A 128 4.72 7.32 -18.84
N GLN A 129 4.44 6.27 -18.06
CA GLN A 129 4.44 6.34 -16.60
C GLN A 129 5.84 6.66 -16.08
N THR A 130 5.89 7.36 -14.94
CA THR A 130 7.13 7.79 -14.28
C THR A 130 7.16 7.32 -12.84
N ILE A 131 8.34 7.25 -12.23
CA ILE A 131 8.48 6.92 -10.79
C ILE A 131 7.67 7.89 -9.92
N LEU A 132 7.61 9.16 -10.29
CA LEU A 132 6.77 10.15 -9.61
C LEU A 132 5.29 9.73 -9.61
N ARG A 133 4.76 9.39 -10.78
CA ARG A 133 3.36 8.97 -10.93
C ARG A 133 3.07 7.72 -10.12
N GLU A 134 3.96 6.74 -10.13
CA GLU A 134 3.77 5.48 -9.40
C GLU A 134 3.86 5.67 -7.88
N ALA A 135 4.76 6.51 -7.40
CA ALA A 135 4.83 6.85 -5.97
C ALA A 135 3.55 7.55 -5.47
N LEU A 136 2.99 8.46 -6.26
CA LEU A 136 1.71 9.10 -5.97
C LEU A 136 0.56 8.08 -6.00
N LEU A 137 0.56 7.16 -6.95
CA LEU A 137 -0.44 6.09 -7.05
C LEU A 137 -0.41 5.17 -5.82
N VAL A 138 0.77 4.78 -5.32
CA VAL A 138 0.90 4.00 -4.08
C VAL A 138 0.33 4.77 -2.89
N ALA A 139 0.66 6.05 -2.74
CA ALA A 139 0.18 6.86 -1.63
C ALA A 139 -1.35 7.03 -1.67
N ASP A 140 -1.93 7.32 -2.83
CA ASP A 140 -3.37 7.48 -3.05
C ASP A 140 -4.13 6.17 -2.78
N HIS A 141 -3.69 5.08 -3.39
CA HIS A 141 -4.30 3.75 -3.24
C HIS A 141 -4.27 3.27 -1.78
N ASN A 142 -3.13 3.43 -1.10
CA ASN A 142 -3.03 3.06 0.30
C ASN A 142 -3.94 3.92 1.18
N SER A 143 -3.99 5.23 0.96
CA SER A 143 -4.88 6.15 1.69
C SER A 143 -6.35 5.74 1.60
N TYR A 144 -6.80 5.42 0.38
CA TYR A 144 -8.17 4.99 0.12
C TYR A 144 -8.52 3.71 0.91
N HIS A 145 -7.66 2.69 0.86
CA HIS A 145 -7.93 1.42 1.52
C HIS A 145 -7.68 1.44 3.04
N LEU A 146 -6.80 2.30 3.53
CA LEU A 146 -6.64 2.54 4.97
C LEU A 146 -7.90 3.14 5.57
N GLY A 147 -8.56 4.07 4.88
CA GLY A 147 -9.87 4.60 5.30
C GLY A 147 -10.94 3.49 5.41
N GLN A 148 -10.97 2.56 4.44
CA GLN A 148 -11.87 1.40 4.49
C GLN A 148 -11.53 0.47 5.67
N LEU A 149 -10.25 0.21 5.91
CA LEU A 149 -9.80 -0.64 7.02
C LEU A 149 -10.16 -0.05 8.38
N VAL A 150 -10.00 1.26 8.57
CA VAL A 150 -10.40 1.97 9.78
C VAL A 150 -11.92 1.87 10.00
N THR A 151 -12.71 2.09 8.95
CA THR A 151 -14.17 1.95 9.00
C THR A 151 -14.58 0.52 9.36
N LEU A 152 -13.96 -0.47 8.71
CA LEU A 152 -14.18 -1.89 8.99
C LEU A 152 -13.90 -2.24 10.46
N ARG A 153 -12.79 -1.75 11.02
CA ARG A 153 -12.44 -1.98 12.43
C ARG A 153 -13.48 -1.41 13.40
N ARG A 154 -13.99 -0.21 13.11
CA ARG A 154 -15.05 0.41 13.93
C ARG A 154 -16.33 -0.41 13.90
N LEU A 155 -16.74 -0.88 12.72
CA LEU A 155 -17.92 -1.72 12.55
C LEU A 155 -17.81 -3.12 13.20
N LEU A 156 -16.59 -3.59 13.43
CA LEU A 156 -16.32 -4.84 14.12
C LEU A 156 -16.02 -4.68 15.61
N ASP A 157 -16.20 -3.47 16.19
CA ASP A 157 -15.83 -3.14 17.57
C ASP A 157 -14.36 -3.49 17.89
N ALA A 158 -13.49 -3.44 16.87
CA ALA A 158 -12.06 -3.73 16.97
C ALA A 158 -11.20 -2.46 17.05
N TRP A 159 -11.84 -1.32 17.28
CA TRP A 159 -11.17 -0.04 17.51
C TRP A 159 -11.19 0.28 18.99
N THR A 160 -10.07 0.12 19.66
CA THR A 160 -9.90 0.62 21.03
C THR A 160 -9.50 2.08 20.95
N SER A 161 -10.36 2.98 21.42
CA SER A 161 -9.97 4.38 21.66
C SER A 161 -8.86 4.36 22.72
N SER A 162 -7.67 4.79 22.34
CA SER A 162 -6.59 5.11 23.26
C SER A 162 -6.84 6.49 23.84
#